data_b9a8243b875fdc0e1acb41f19fbd0b58
#
_entry.id   b9a8243b875fdc0e1acb41f19fbd0b58
#
_cell.length_a   1.000
_cell.length_b   1.000
_cell.length_c   1.000
_cell.angle_alpha   90.00
_cell.angle_beta   90.00
_cell.angle_gamma   90.00
#
_symmetry.space_group_name_H-M   'P 1'
#
loop_
_entity.id
_entity.type
_entity.pdbx_description
1 polymer ?
#
loop_
_entity_poly.entity_id
_entity_poly.type
_entity_poly.pdbx_seq_one_letter_code
_entity_poly.pdbx_strand_id
1 'polypeptide(L)'
;MKKLRTSALLLLGFGLSTLLLLRCTRTGVTSTNTTALSANSTTAGTLAAQITSFVHPSILNTQASLDLVGGQVNGGDPTRSASYQKVLDWINDPNHPIPTSFYATVVVGSNGATSPSKSQIRKDAELAYALALRWTKTGNQTYANQAIGILNGWSYTFQNYALLDASTNPNQPDLEASWTTPSFVAAAEIIRYYKVNGVTGSGWSSADINQFNNFLNNVKNNYINNTPVYNNNWNASAGYAKMAIGIFLNSTTVYQNGYNMILQYLPIIINQSNGTIPEYCDRQDCVHFQYSLTAFSYAAELARLQGDNSIWTNLSNRLSAGYDYQWSAFNGGVTCSSCSCQPCSLTSNVYPGVEVAYNYYKSANLLNLRQLQDPLGVPLDNTFLGFTTYTHFNVSGL
;
A
#
# COMPACT_ATOMS: atom_id res chain seq x y z
N MET A 1 -72.53 -2.44 -31.66
CA MET A 1 -72.27 -3.78 -31.14
C MET A 1 -71.17 -3.67 -30.14
N LYS A 2 -71.53 -3.67 -28.82
CA LYS A 2 -70.62 -3.52 -27.70
C LYS A 2 -70.07 -4.90 -27.29
N LYS A 3 -68.75 -5.09 -27.23
CA LYS A 3 -68.13 -6.28 -26.61
C LYS A 3 -67.69 -5.95 -25.20
N LEU A 4 -68.32 -6.64 -24.27
CA LEU A 4 -67.88 -6.69 -22.85
C LEU A 4 -66.52 -7.40 -22.75
N ARG A 5 -65.61 -6.86 -21.98
CA ARG A 5 -64.39 -7.52 -21.50
C ARG A 5 -64.53 -7.79 -20.01
N THR A 6 -64.56 -9.05 -19.68
CA THR A 6 -64.52 -9.61 -18.33
C THR A 6 -63.11 -9.45 -17.77
N SER A 7 -62.99 -8.77 -16.60
CA SER A 7 -61.75 -8.67 -15.82
C SER A 7 -61.68 -9.87 -14.87
N ALA A 8 -60.62 -10.67 -14.97
CA ALA A 8 -60.27 -11.69 -13.99
C ALA A 8 -59.38 -11.07 -12.90
N LEU A 9 -59.87 -11.13 -11.67
CA LEU A 9 -59.13 -10.74 -10.46
C LEU A 9 -58.15 -11.86 -10.07
N LEU A 10 -56.86 -11.64 -10.18
CA LEU A 10 -55.84 -12.51 -9.60
C LEU A 10 -55.50 -12.02 -8.20
N LEU A 11 -55.86 -12.79 -7.21
CA LEU A 11 -55.40 -12.63 -5.81
C LEU A 11 -53.94 -13.14 -5.73
N LEU A 12 -53.01 -12.21 -5.59
CA LEU A 12 -51.61 -12.53 -5.21
C LEU A 12 -51.50 -12.59 -3.68
N GLY A 13 -51.29 -13.79 -3.19
CA GLY A 13 -50.94 -14.02 -1.80
C GLY A 13 -49.55 -13.44 -1.48
N PHE A 14 -49.49 -12.46 -0.58
CA PHE A 14 -48.24 -11.97 0.01
C PHE A 14 -47.72 -13.00 1.03
N GLY A 15 -46.77 -13.82 0.61
CA GLY A 15 -45.93 -14.58 1.54
C GLY A 15 -44.93 -13.64 2.22
N LEU A 16 -45.14 -13.35 3.51
CA LEU A 16 -44.27 -12.60 4.35
C LEU A 16 -43.05 -13.45 4.72
N SER A 17 -41.99 -13.41 3.89
CA SER A 17 -40.69 -13.98 4.26
C SER A 17 -40.01 -13.02 5.23
N THR A 18 -40.08 -13.34 6.51
CA THR A 18 -39.26 -12.69 7.52
C THR A 18 -37.79 -13.06 7.31
N LEU A 19 -37.05 -12.18 6.65
CA LEU A 19 -35.59 -12.23 6.61
C LEU A 19 -35.10 -11.89 8.02
N LEU A 20 -34.68 -12.90 8.78
CA LEU A 20 -33.90 -12.68 10.02
C LEU A 20 -32.53 -12.15 9.61
N LEU A 21 -32.39 -10.82 9.63
CA LEU A 21 -31.10 -10.16 9.63
C LEU A 21 -30.46 -10.38 11.01
N LEU A 22 -29.66 -11.42 11.14
CA LEU A 22 -28.72 -11.54 12.25
C LEU A 22 -27.72 -10.38 12.16
N ARG A 23 -28.02 -9.27 12.82
CA ARG A 23 -27.05 -8.22 13.06
C ARG A 23 -26.08 -8.72 14.13
N CYS A 24 -24.83 -8.93 13.77
CA CYS A 24 -23.73 -9.06 14.73
C CYS A 24 -23.66 -7.76 15.53
N THR A 25 -24.26 -7.71 16.72
CA THR A 25 -24.12 -6.58 17.63
C THR A 25 -22.72 -6.60 18.22
N ARG A 26 -21.97 -5.55 17.91
CA ARG A 26 -20.68 -5.25 18.50
C ARG A 26 -20.83 -5.10 20.02
N THR A 27 -20.50 -6.13 20.78
CA THR A 27 -20.28 -5.96 22.23
C THR A 27 -19.02 -5.11 22.39
N GLY A 28 -19.22 -3.87 22.85
CA GLY A 28 -18.13 -2.98 23.18
C GLY A 28 -17.20 -3.66 24.19
N VAL A 29 -15.96 -3.87 23.82
CA VAL A 29 -14.91 -4.26 24.76
C VAL A 29 -14.63 -3.03 25.60
N THR A 30 -15.21 -3.01 26.80
CA THR A 30 -14.82 -2.10 27.87
C THR A 30 -13.38 -2.43 28.26
N SER A 31 -12.50 -1.46 28.05
CA SER A 31 -11.11 -1.48 28.50
C SER A 31 -11.08 -1.71 30.03
N THR A 32 -10.66 -2.89 30.46
CA THR A 32 -10.29 -3.15 31.85
C THR A 32 -8.80 -3.41 31.93
N ASN A 33 -8.14 -2.48 32.62
CA ASN A 33 -6.87 -2.59 33.33
C ASN A 33 -5.67 -3.24 32.62
N THR A 34 -4.78 -2.34 32.22
CA THR A 34 -3.36 -2.60 32.00
C THR A 34 -2.69 -3.14 33.27
N THR A 35 -2.54 -4.45 33.37
CA THR A 35 -1.46 -5.03 34.14
C THR A 35 -0.23 -5.07 33.24
N ALA A 36 0.79 -4.30 33.61
CA ALA A 36 2.09 -4.32 32.95
C ALA A 36 2.65 -5.76 33.03
N LEU A 37 2.60 -6.48 31.91
CA LEU A 37 3.36 -7.70 31.73
C LEU A 37 4.83 -7.31 31.55
N SER A 38 5.59 -7.49 32.61
CA SER A 38 7.04 -7.50 32.56
C SER A 38 7.47 -8.58 31.56
N ALA A 39 7.88 -8.16 30.38
CA ALA A 39 8.40 -9.02 29.35
C ALA A 39 9.86 -9.36 29.68
N ASN A 40 10.06 -10.45 30.43
CA ASN A 40 11.28 -11.24 30.32
C ASN A 40 11.16 -12.12 29.09
N SER A 41 11.51 -11.59 27.94
CA SER A 41 11.73 -12.35 26.72
C SER A 41 13.21 -12.27 26.37
N THR A 42 13.99 -13.13 26.98
CA THR A 42 15.29 -13.54 26.46
C THR A 42 15.07 -14.51 25.30
N THR A 43 14.77 -13.97 24.14
CA THR A 43 15.07 -14.59 22.86
C THR A 43 15.97 -13.61 22.12
N ALA A 44 17.23 -13.99 21.99
CA ALA A 44 18.22 -13.27 21.22
C ALA A 44 17.79 -13.20 19.75
N GLY A 45 16.96 -12.21 19.42
CA GLY A 45 16.93 -11.68 18.08
C GLY A 45 18.29 -11.00 17.87
N THR A 46 19.07 -11.47 16.92
CA THR A 46 20.20 -10.73 16.39
C THR A 46 19.74 -9.29 16.20
N LEU A 47 20.32 -8.37 16.97
CA LEU A 47 20.09 -6.93 16.78
C LEU A 47 20.37 -6.65 15.30
N ALA A 48 19.35 -6.22 14.55
CA ALA A 48 19.56 -5.77 13.20
C ALA A 48 20.71 -4.78 13.19
N ALA A 49 21.67 -4.97 12.30
CA ALA A 49 22.83 -4.09 12.23
C ALA A 49 22.32 -2.65 12.11
N GLN A 50 22.75 -1.77 13.00
CA GLN A 50 22.28 -0.40 13.01
C GLN A 50 22.72 0.26 11.70
N ILE A 51 21.74 0.61 10.85
CA ILE A 51 22.00 1.30 9.58
C ILE A 51 22.63 2.64 9.90
N THR A 52 23.84 2.88 9.37
CA THR A 52 24.59 4.12 9.56
C THR A 52 24.48 5.07 8.34
N SER A 53 24.15 4.53 7.18
CA SER A 53 23.91 5.25 5.92
C SER A 53 22.95 4.47 5.06
N PHE A 54 22.24 5.16 4.16
CA PHE A 54 21.28 4.54 3.26
C PHE A 54 21.83 4.38 1.85
N VAL A 55 21.38 3.33 1.18
CA VAL A 55 21.51 3.15 -0.27
C VAL A 55 20.40 3.96 -0.95
N HIS A 56 20.67 4.58 -2.09
CA HIS A 56 19.73 5.37 -2.88
C HIS A 56 19.88 5.13 -4.40
N PRO A 57 18.77 5.14 -5.18
CA PRO A 57 17.40 5.02 -4.71
C PRO A 57 17.16 3.63 -4.10
N SER A 58 16.22 3.55 -3.16
CA SER A 58 15.92 2.27 -2.49
C SER A 58 14.51 2.18 -1.90
N ILE A 59 13.60 3.04 -2.34
CA ILE A 59 12.18 2.85 -2.04
C ILE A 59 11.60 1.95 -3.11
N LEU A 60 11.56 0.65 -2.79
CA LEU A 60 11.13 -0.46 -3.66
C LEU A 60 12.01 -0.70 -4.90
N ASN A 61 12.84 0.24 -5.31
CA ASN A 61 13.65 0.13 -6.52
C ASN A 61 15.06 0.67 -6.31
N THR A 62 16.05 0.00 -6.91
CA THR A 62 17.43 0.48 -6.99
C THR A 62 17.74 0.99 -8.40
N GLN A 63 18.87 1.69 -8.57
CA GLN A 63 19.40 2.03 -9.89
C GLN A 63 19.48 0.77 -10.77
N ALA A 64 20.08 -0.30 -10.25
CA ALA A 64 20.29 -1.53 -10.99
C ALA A 64 18.99 -2.23 -11.38
N SER A 65 17.99 -2.27 -10.47
CA SER A 65 16.70 -2.88 -10.78
C SER A 65 15.93 -2.11 -11.84
N LEU A 66 15.96 -0.76 -11.80
CA LEU A 66 15.34 0.09 -12.81
C LEU A 66 16.02 -0.04 -14.18
N ASP A 67 17.34 -0.13 -14.22
CA ASP A 67 18.10 -0.35 -15.45
C ASP A 67 17.78 -1.73 -16.05
N LEU A 68 17.70 -2.77 -15.20
CA LEU A 68 17.32 -4.12 -15.63
C LEU A 68 15.92 -4.14 -16.27
N VAL A 69 14.89 -3.64 -15.57
CA VAL A 69 13.50 -3.72 -16.08
C VAL A 69 13.32 -2.86 -17.33
N GLY A 70 13.97 -1.70 -17.40
CA GLY A 70 14.00 -0.86 -18.60
C GLY A 70 14.68 -1.58 -19.78
N GLY A 71 15.79 -2.26 -19.53
CA GLY A 71 16.51 -3.07 -20.51
C GLY A 71 15.70 -4.26 -21.03
N GLN A 72 14.96 -4.94 -20.15
CA GLN A 72 14.06 -6.04 -20.53
C GLN A 72 12.93 -5.58 -21.44
N VAL A 73 12.32 -4.42 -21.20
CA VAL A 73 11.34 -3.83 -22.13
C VAL A 73 11.97 -3.55 -23.49
N ASN A 74 13.18 -2.97 -23.51
CA ASN A 74 13.90 -2.69 -24.77
C ASN A 74 14.26 -3.96 -25.51
N GLY A 75 14.55 -5.06 -24.80
CA GLY A 75 14.83 -6.39 -25.36
C GLY A 75 13.58 -7.17 -25.81
N GLY A 76 12.38 -6.62 -25.59
CA GLY A 76 11.14 -7.24 -26.03
C GLY A 76 10.62 -8.36 -25.10
N ASP A 77 11.03 -8.40 -23.81
CA ASP A 77 10.45 -9.33 -22.84
C ASP A 77 8.92 -9.14 -22.77
N PRO A 78 8.11 -10.17 -23.05
CA PRO A 78 6.66 -10.00 -23.18
C PRO A 78 5.97 -9.66 -21.87
N THR A 79 6.38 -10.28 -20.75
CA THR A 79 5.80 -10.02 -19.43
C THR A 79 6.15 -8.61 -18.96
N ARG A 80 7.43 -8.23 -19.14
CA ARG A 80 7.88 -6.89 -18.75
C ARG A 80 7.21 -5.81 -19.60
N SER A 81 7.10 -6.04 -20.92
CA SER A 81 6.43 -5.10 -21.84
C SER A 81 4.94 -4.95 -21.53
N ALA A 82 4.24 -6.05 -21.26
CA ALA A 82 2.82 -6.00 -20.86
C ALA A 82 2.62 -5.26 -19.54
N SER A 83 3.51 -5.49 -18.55
CA SER A 83 3.42 -4.78 -17.26
C SER A 83 3.83 -3.31 -17.37
N TYR A 84 4.79 -2.97 -18.23
CA TYR A 84 5.12 -1.58 -18.54
C TYR A 84 3.97 -0.86 -19.23
N GLN A 85 3.16 -1.56 -20.03
CA GLN A 85 1.97 -0.97 -20.63
C GLN A 85 1.00 -0.43 -19.56
N LYS A 86 0.91 -1.05 -18.37
CA LYS A 86 0.10 -0.53 -17.25
C LYS A 86 0.60 0.82 -16.73
N VAL A 87 1.92 1.06 -16.76
CA VAL A 87 2.50 2.38 -16.46
C VAL A 87 2.05 3.41 -17.51
N LEU A 88 2.09 3.03 -18.80
CA LEU A 88 1.67 3.91 -19.88
C LEU A 88 0.16 4.18 -19.86
N ASP A 89 -0.65 3.16 -19.59
CA ASP A 89 -2.11 3.29 -19.47
C ASP A 89 -2.47 4.31 -18.38
N TRP A 90 -1.80 4.25 -17.23
CA TRP A 90 -2.03 5.21 -16.14
C TRP A 90 -1.65 6.64 -16.52
N ILE A 91 -0.47 6.83 -17.15
CA ILE A 91 0.01 8.15 -17.59
C ILE A 91 -0.90 8.77 -18.68
N ASN A 92 -1.46 7.93 -19.54
CA ASN A 92 -2.25 8.37 -20.68
C ASN A 92 -3.77 8.36 -20.38
N ASP A 93 -4.20 7.94 -19.20
CA ASP A 93 -5.63 7.96 -18.83
C ASP A 93 -6.12 9.42 -18.70
N PRO A 94 -7.13 9.82 -19.45
CA PRO A 94 -7.70 11.17 -19.36
C PRO A 94 -8.28 11.50 -17.97
N ASN A 95 -8.55 10.48 -17.13
CA ASN A 95 -8.96 10.67 -15.74
C ASN A 95 -7.81 10.93 -14.77
N HIS A 96 -6.57 10.86 -15.26
CA HIS A 96 -5.34 11.14 -14.51
C HIS A 96 -4.50 12.21 -15.20
N PRO A 97 -5.06 13.40 -15.49
CA PRO A 97 -4.30 14.47 -16.15
C PRO A 97 -3.16 14.96 -15.26
N ILE A 98 -2.11 15.46 -15.87
CA ILE A 98 -1.06 16.17 -15.10
C ILE A 98 -1.73 17.33 -14.34
N PRO A 99 -1.65 17.37 -13.00
CA PRO A 99 -2.33 18.38 -12.22
C PRO A 99 -1.74 19.77 -12.45
N THR A 100 -2.62 20.76 -12.51
CA THR A 100 -2.26 22.19 -12.61
C THR A 100 -2.57 22.97 -11.34
N SER A 101 -3.27 22.35 -10.39
CA SER A 101 -3.61 22.91 -9.09
C SER A 101 -3.60 21.81 -8.01
N PHE A 102 -3.39 22.21 -6.76
CA PHE A 102 -3.24 21.32 -5.61
C PHE A 102 -4.07 21.83 -4.44
N TYR A 103 -4.43 20.97 -3.52
CA TYR A 103 -5.22 21.33 -2.35
C TYR A 103 -4.33 21.64 -1.13
N ALA A 104 -4.57 22.78 -0.48
CA ALA A 104 -3.95 23.10 0.81
C ALA A 104 -4.48 22.20 1.93
N THR A 105 -5.77 21.89 1.87
CA THR A 105 -6.43 20.97 2.80
C THR A 105 -6.94 19.73 2.05
N VAL A 106 -6.49 18.56 2.46
CA VAL A 106 -7.00 17.28 1.95
C VAL A 106 -8.09 16.76 2.88
N VAL A 107 -9.31 16.65 2.37
CA VAL A 107 -10.48 16.21 3.13
C VAL A 107 -10.62 14.70 3.02
N VAL A 108 -10.58 13.99 4.15
CA VAL A 108 -10.57 12.52 4.19
C VAL A 108 -11.83 11.96 4.84
N GLY A 109 -12.38 10.89 4.28
CA GLY A 109 -13.49 10.13 4.81
C GLY A 109 -13.11 8.68 5.12
N SER A 110 -13.85 8.02 6.00
CA SER A 110 -13.67 6.61 6.39
C SER A 110 -14.46 5.66 5.50
N ASN A 111 -14.12 4.37 5.55
CA ASN A 111 -14.87 3.26 4.92
C ASN A 111 -15.22 3.50 3.45
N GLY A 112 -14.25 3.93 2.66
CA GLY A 112 -14.43 4.20 1.24
C GLY A 112 -14.99 5.58 0.91
N ALA A 113 -15.46 6.38 1.88
CA ALA A 113 -15.87 7.75 1.64
C ALA A 113 -14.70 8.60 1.13
N THR A 114 -14.96 9.36 0.09
CA THR A 114 -13.92 10.12 -0.61
C THR A 114 -14.33 11.57 -0.85
N SER A 115 -13.36 12.40 -1.16
CA SER A 115 -13.52 13.79 -1.62
C SER A 115 -12.67 14.03 -2.87
N PRO A 116 -12.88 15.11 -3.59
CA PRO A 116 -12.02 15.48 -4.72
C PRO A 116 -10.54 15.58 -4.33
N SER A 117 -10.23 16.19 -3.17
CA SER A 117 -8.84 16.36 -2.69
C SER A 117 -8.18 15.04 -2.29
N LYS A 118 -8.93 14.12 -1.61
CA LYS A 118 -8.44 12.77 -1.30
C LYS A 118 -8.18 11.96 -2.57
N SER A 119 -9.10 12.01 -3.51
CA SER A 119 -8.95 11.30 -4.79
C SER A 119 -7.76 11.83 -5.57
N GLN A 120 -7.56 13.15 -5.59
CA GLN A 120 -6.45 13.75 -6.31
C GLN A 120 -5.11 13.40 -5.69
N ILE A 121 -4.91 13.58 -4.39
CA ILE A 121 -3.59 13.32 -3.76
C ILE A 121 -3.12 11.88 -3.98
N ARG A 122 -4.04 10.91 -3.93
CA ARG A 122 -3.74 9.49 -4.19
C ARG A 122 -3.34 9.26 -5.64
N LYS A 123 -4.14 9.78 -6.59
CA LYS A 123 -3.86 9.64 -8.03
C LYS A 123 -2.56 10.34 -8.42
N ASP A 124 -2.31 11.52 -7.88
CA ASP A 124 -1.10 12.30 -8.16
C ASP A 124 0.16 11.59 -7.63
N ALA A 125 0.08 10.92 -6.47
CA ALA A 125 1.19 10.13 -5.94
C ALA A 125 1.56 8.98 -6.88
N GLU A 126 0.56 8.22 -7.37
CA GLU A 126 0.77 7.15 -8.35
C GLU A 126 1.26 7.69 -9.69
N LEU A 127 0.71 8.84 -10.15
CA LEU A 127 1.13 9.46 -11.39
C LEU A 127 2.59 9.95 -11.33
N ALA A 128 3.00 10.55 -10.22
CA ALA A 128 4.39 10.95 -10.01
C ALA A 128 5.34 9.75 -10.11
N TYR A 129 4.96 8.61 -9.52
CA TYR A 129 5.75 7.39 -9.60
C TYR A 129 5.76 6.79 -11.00
N ALA A 130 4.62 6.71 -11.68
CA ALA A 130 4.53 6.24 -13.07
C ALA A 130 5.40 7.08 -14.02
N LEU A 131 5.38 8.40 -13.86
CA LEU A 131 6.22 9.33 -14.63
C LEU A 131 7.72 9.12 -14.32
N ALA A 132 8.08 8.90 -13.06
CA ALA A 132 9.45 8.59 -12.66
C ALA A 132 9.91 7.27 -13.32
N LEU A 133 9.09 6.21 -13.28
CA LEU A 133 9.39 4.94 -13.97
C LEU A 133 9.54 5.13 -15.49
N ARG A 134 8.69 5.95 -16.10
CA ARG A 134 8.79 6.24 -17.53
C ARG A 134 10.05 7.03 -17.86
N TRP A 135 10.47 7.95 -17.00
CA TRP A 135 11.72 8.67 -17.15
C TRP A 135 12.91 7.71 -17.09
N THR A 136 13.00 6.82 -16.11
CA THR A 136 14.12 5.87 -16.01
C THR A 136 14.24 4.99 -17.24
N LYS A 137 13.10 4.55 -17.82
CA LYS A 137 13.05 3.70 -19.01
C LYS A 137 13.44 4.44 -20.29
N THR A 138 13.07 5.73 -20.42
CA THR A 138 13.18 6.46 -21.69
C THR A 138 14.32 7.49 -21.72
N GLY A 139 14.80 7.94 -20.57
CA GLY A 139 15.70 9.09 -20.44
C GLY A 139 15.08 10.43 -20.84
N ASN A 140 13.78 10.47 -21.19
CA ASN A 140 13.13 11.71 -21.63
C ASN A 140 12.83 12.62 -20.44
N GLN A 141 13.52 13.76 -20.40
CA GLN A 141 13.45 14.76 -19.33
C GLN A 141 12.04 15.30 -19.08
N THR A 142 11.15 15.29 -20.09
CA THR A 142 9.75 15.72 -19.91
C THR A 142 9.07 14.98 -18.78
N TYR A 143 9.29 13.66 -18.65
CA TYR A 143 8.65 12.87 -17.60
C TYR A 143 9.23 13.16 -16.21
N ALA A 144 10.54 13.39 -16.11
CA ALA A 144 11.13 13.87 -14.86
C ALA A 144 10.56 15.22 -14.45
N ASN A 145 10.46 16.17 -15.38
CA ASN A 145 9.90 17.50 -15.12
C ASN A 145 8.44 17.44 -14.66
N GLN A 146 7.63 16.56 -15.27
CA GLN A 146 6.23 16.34 -14.86
C GLN A 146 6.15 15.75 -13.45
N ALA A 147 6.96 14.73 -13.12
CA ALA A 147 7.03 14.18 -11.78
C ALA A 147 7.47 15.23 -10.74
N ILE A 148 8.52 16.01 -11.05
CA ILE A 148 8.99 17.13 -10.23
C ILE A 148 7.85 18.15 -10.01
N GLY A 149 7.10 18.47 -11.05
CA GLY A 149 5.97 19.39 -10.96
C GLY A 149 4.90 18.93 -9.98
N ILE A 150 4.60 17.63 -9.95
CA ILE A 150 3.64 17.04 -9.00
C ILE A 150 4.21 17.06 -7.57
N LEU A 151 5.47 16.63 -7.37
CA LEU A 151 6.13 16.62 -6.07
C LEU A 151 6.22 18.03 -5.47
N ASN A 152 6.62 19.01 -6.28
CA ASN A 152 6.70 20.41 -5.89
C ASN A 152 5.31 20.96 -5.59
N GLY A 153 4.33 20.71 -6.47
CA GLY A 153 2.98 21.22 -6.32
C GLY A 153 2.36 20.83 -4.97
N TRP A 154 2.45 19.56 -4.60
CA TRP A 154 1.98 19.10 -3.29
C TRP A 154 2.83 19.63 -2.14
N SER A 155 4.15 19.61 -2.24
CA SER A 155 5.03 20.06 -1.15
C SER A 155 4.92 21.55 -0.84
N TYR A 156 4.66 22.39 -1.82
CA TYR A 156 4.46 23.82 -1.62
C TYR A 156 3.04 24.19 -1.22
N THR A 157 2.03 23.35 -1.53
CA THR A 157 0.62 23.70 -1.34
C THR A 157 0.00 23.05 -0.12
N PHE A 158 0.33 21.77 0.14
CA PHE A 158 -0.30 21.02 1.24
C PHE A 158 0.00 21.63 2.60
N GLN A 159 -1.03 21.82 3.41
CA GLN A 159 -0.94 22.32 4.78
C GLN A 159 -1.43 21.29 5.80
N ASN A 160 -2.61 20.71 5.58
CA ASN A 160 -3.25 19.81 6.54
C ASN A 160 -4.26 18.84 5.91
N TYR A 161 -4.65 17.84 6.71
CA TYR A 161 -5.85 17.03 6.47
C TYR A 161 -7.03 17.57 7.28
N ALA A 162 -8.25 17.36 6.79
CA ALA A 162 -9.52 17.61 7.48
C ALA A 162 -10.45 16.41 7.32
N LEU A 163 -11.40 16.26 8.27
CA LEU A 163 -12.42 15.22 8.21
C LEU A 163 -13.53 15.61 7.23
N LEU A 164 -14.04 14.62 6.49
CA LEU A 164 -15.14 14.82 5.52
C LEU A 164 -16.44 15.24 6.24
N ASP A 165 -16.73 14.58 7.34
CA ASP A 165 -17.91 14.81 8.16
C ASP A 165 -17.73 14.28 9.59
N ALA A 166 -18.74 14.46 10.44
CA ALA A 166 -18.72 14.04 11.83
C ALA A 166 -18.74 12.50 12.03
N SER A 167 -19.07 11.73 11.00
CA SER A 167 -19.07 10.25 11.05
C SER A 167 -17.71 9.67 10.70
N THR A 168 -16.80 10.47 10.16
CA THR A 168 -15.45 10.06 9.81
C THR A 168 -14.64 9.77 11.07
N ASN A 169 -13.89 8.66 11.07
CA ASN A 169 -12.97 8.34 12.17
C ASN A 169 -12.01 9.53 12.40
N PRO A 170 -11.90 10.09 13.61
CA PRO A 170 -11.06 11.27 13.88
C PRO A 170 -9.58 11.06 13.56
N ASN A 171 -9.10 9.81 13.54
CA ASN A 171 -7.74 9.47 13.20
C ASN A 171 -7.54 9.13 11.70
N GLN A 172 -8.59 9.26 10.87
CA GLN A 172 -8.48 8.95 9.43
C GLN A 172 -7.36 9.73 8.71
N PRO A 173 -7.03 10.98 9.07
CA PRO A 173 -5.86 11.68 8.57
C PRO A 173 -4.54 10.93 8.75
N ASP A 174 -4.35 10.25 9.89
CA ASP A 174 -3.11 9.52 10.20
C ASP A 174 -2.93 8.32 9.28
N LEU A 175 -4.03 7.62 8.99
CA LEU A 175 -4.03 6.50 8.06
C LEU A 175 -3.82 6.97 6.61
N GLU A 176 -4.50 8.02 6.19
CA GLU A 176 -4.36 8.57 4.83
C GLU A 176 -2.94 9.05 4.57
N ALA A 177 -2.33 9.74 5.54
CA ALA A 177 -0.92 10.13 5.48
C ALA A 177 0.02 8.92 5.39
N SER A 178 -0.29 7.83 6.10
CA SER A 178 0.50 6.60 6.08
C SER A 178 0.41 5.84 4.75
N TRP A 179 -0.67 6.02 4.00
CA TRP A 179 -0.87 5.38 2.69
C TRP A 179 -0.28 6.20 1.54
N THR A 180 -0.58 7.50 1.47
CA THR A 180 -0.20 8.33 0.32
C THR A 180 1.27 8.78 0.34
N THR A 181 1.82 9.05 1.52
CA THR A 181 3.19 9.58 1.62
C THR A 181 4.25 8.65 1.05
N PRO A 182 4.24 7.31 1.31
CA PRO A 182 5.23 6.42 0.73
C PRO A 182 5.25 6.39 -0.80
N SER A 183 4.11 6.56 -1.46
CA SER A 183 4.04 6.63 -2.92
C SER A 183 4.74 7.87 -3.46
N PHE A 184 4.53 9.03 -2.84
CA PHE A 184 5.31 10.23 -3.16
C PHE A 184 6.80 10.05 -2.90
N VAL A 185 7.17 9.41 -1.78
CA VAL A 185 8.58 9.16 -1.44
C VAL A 185 9.24 8.25 -2.45
N ALA A 186 8.55 7.22 -2.95
CA ALA A 186 9.08 6.33 -3.97
C ALA A 186 9.37 7.07 -5.29
N ALA A 187 8.46 7.94 -5.73
CA ALA A 187 8.69 8.82 -6.88
C ALA A 187 9.88 9.75 -6.64
N ALA A 188 9.90 10.40 -5.47
CA ALA A 188 10.94 11.36 -5.08
C ALA A 188 12.33 10.72 -5.00
N GLU A 189 12.46 9.49 -4.51
CA GLU A 189 13.73 8.74 -4.47
C GLU A 189 14.29 8.52 -5.88
N ILE A 190 13.45 8.07 -6.80
CA ILE A 190 13.86 7.89 -8.20
C ILE A 190 14.28 9.25 -8.78
N ILE A 191 13.45 10.27 -8.65
CA ILE A 191 13.73 11.61 -9.21
C ILE A 191 15.00 12.21 -8.62
N ARG A 192 15.28 11.99 -7.34
CA ARG A 192 16.46 12.58 -6.68
C ARG A 192 17.76 11.85 -7.01
N TYR A 193 17.73 10.52 -7.08
CA TYR A 193 18.95 9.72 -7.06
C TYR A 193 19.22 8.89 -8.31
N TYR A 194 18.19 8.51 -9.08
CA TYR A 194 18.42 7.77 -10.31
C TYR A 194 19.18 8.61 -11.34
N LYS A 195 20.03 7.97 -12.09
CA LYS A 195 20.81 8.61 -13.17
C LYS A 195 20.64 7.82 -14.46
N VAL A 196 20.10 8.45 -15.48
CA VAL A 196 20.02 7.88 -16.83
C VAL A 196 21.43 7.59 -17.32
N ASN A 197 21.67 6.35 -17.73
CA ASN A 197 22.99 5.84 -18.14
C ASN A 197 24.10 6.07 -17.08
N GLY A 198 23.71 6.12 -15.80
CA GLY A 198 24.65 6.34 -14.70
C GLY A 198 25.17 7.77 -14.56
N VAL A 199 24.72 8.71 -15.39
CA VAL A 199 25.30 10.07 -15.49
C VAL A 199 24.27 11.17 -15.28
N THR A 200 23.16 11.18 -16.05
CA THR A 200 22.23 12.30 -16.11
C THR A 200 21.12 12.16 -15.09
N GLY A 201 21.11 13.05 -14.08
CA GLY A 201 20.02 13.15 -13.09
C GLY A 201 18.81 13.94 -13.61
N SER A 202 17.75 13.99 -12.80
CA SER A 202 16.48 14.64 -13.15
C SER A 202 16.55 16.17 -13.19
N GLY A 203 17.54 16.78 -12.56
CA GLY A 203 17.63 18.24 -12.41
C GLY A 203 16.73 18.81 -11.30
N TRP A 204 16.17 17.98 -10.41
CA TRP A 204 15.39 18.48 -9.26
C TRP A 204 16.24 19.37 -8.35
N SER A 205 15.78 20.61 -8.10
CA SER A 205 16.58 21.61 -7.39
C SER A 205 16.72 21.29 -5.90
N SER A 206 17.85 21.69 -5.30
CA SER A 206 18.06 21.54 -3.85
C SER A 206 17.04 22.31 -3.02
N ALA A 207 16.56 23.44 -3.51
CA ALA A 207 15.51 24.23 -2.85
C ALA A 207 14.19 23.47 -2.80
N ASP A 208 13.79 22.85 -3.91
CA ASP A 208 12.58 22.04 -4.01
C ASP A 208 12.67 20.75 -3.18
N ILE A 209 13.83 20.10 -3.18
CA ILE A 209 14.09 18.93 -2.33
C ILE A 209 13.94 19.32 -0.85
N ASN A 210 14.44 20.48 -0.43
CA ASN A 210 14.27 20.96 0.94
C ASN A 210 12.81 21.25 1.27
N GLN A 211 12.04 21.80 0.34
CA GLN A 211 10.60 21.99 0.52
C GLN A 211 9.86 20.64 0.64
N PHE A 212 10.23 19.65 -0.16
CA PHE A 212 9.68 18.32 -0.04
C PHE A 212 10.05 17.65 1.32
N ASN A 213 11.26 17.89 1.83
CA ASN A 213 11.63 17.47 3.19
C ASN A 213 10.73 18.13 4.25
N ASN A 214 10.36 19.41 4.09
CA ASN A 214 9.43 20.10 4.99
C ASN A 214 8.03 19.47 4.93
N PHE A 215 7.54 19.15 3.74
CA PHE A 215 6.28 18.43 3.56
C PHE A 215 6.30 17.09 4.28
N LEU A 216 7.34 16.27 4.09
CA LEU A 216 7.47 14.98 4.78
C LEU A 216 7.51 15.11 6.30
N ASN A 217 8.21 16.12 6.82
CA ASN A 217 8.24 16.39 8.25
C ASN A 217 6.87 16.84 8.78
N ASN A 218 6.12 17.66 8.03
CA ASN A 218 4.76 18.04 8.37
C ASN A 218 3.87 16.80 8.50
N VAL A 219 3.79 15.97 7.45
CA VAL A 219 2.93 14.77 7.43
C VAL A 219 3.32 13.77 8.52
N LYS A 220 4.63 13.53 8.69
CA LYS A 220 5.15 12.63 9.71
C LYS A 220 4.80 13.08 11.12
N ASN A 221 5.06 14.35 11.45
CA ASN A 221 4.94 14.84 12.82
C ASN A 221 3.48 15.05 13.24
N ASN A 222 2.63 15.51 12.32
CA ASN A 222 1.25 15.88 12.64
C ASN A 222 0.25 14.72 12.47
N TYR A 223 0.63 13.65 11.73
CA TYR A 223 -0.26 12.55 11.40
C TYR A 223 0.36 11.19 11.65
N ILE A 224 1.38 10.77 10.89
CA ILE A 224 1.90 9.39 10.96
C ILE A 224 2.39 9.01 12.36
N ASN A 225 2.97 9.96 13.11
CA ASN A 225 3.39 9.73 14.49
C ASN A 225 2.21 9.56 15.47
N ASN A 226 1.03 10.04 15.12
CA ASN A 226 -0.18 9.99 15.95
C ASN A 226 -1.04 8.75 15.67
N THR A 227 -0.65 7.90 14.73
CA THR A 227 -1.39 6.68 14.39
C THR A 227 -1.71 5.86 15.65
N PRO A 228 -2.99 5.63 15.98
CA PRO A 228 -3.37 4.90 17.18
C PRO A 228 -3.02 3.41 17.08
N VAL A 229 -2.95 2.75 18.22
CA VAL A 229 -2.68 1.31 18.30
C VAL A 229 -3.97 0.54 18.06
N TYR A 230 -4.16 0.09 16.82
CA TYR A 230 -5.30 -0.74 16.43
C TYR A 230 -4.91 -2.20 16.15
N ASN A 231 -3.61 -2.53 16.16
CA ASN A 231 -3.09 -3.89 15.91
C ASN A 231 -3.55 -4.47 14.56
N ASN A 232 -3.60 -3.64 13.54
CA ASN A 232 -4.05 -3.98 12.20
C ASN A 232 -3.28 -3.19 11.14
N ASN A 233 -3.84 -3.08 9.92
CA ASN A 233 -3.22 -2.40 8.78
C ASN A 233 -2.75 -0.96 9.07
N TRP A 234 -3.36 -0.22 10.01
CA TRP A 234 -2.95 1.13 10.38
C TRP A 234 -1.51 1.16 10.90
N ASN A 235 -1.19 0.25 11.82
CA ASN A 235 0.14 0.19 12.42
C ASN A 235 1.20 -0.33 11.43
N ALA A 236 0.84 -1.30 10.58
CA ALA A 236 1.72 -1.77 9.51
C ALA A 236 2.01 -0.65 8.51
N SER A 237 0.99 0.11 8.08
CA SER A 237 1.14 1.23 7.14
C SER A 237 1.98 2.36 7.72
N ALA A 238 1.76 2.75 8.98
CA ALA A 238 2.56 3.78 9.65
C ALA A 238 4.03 3.37 9.80
N GLY A 239 4.30 2.10 10.12
CA GLY A 239 5.65 1.56 10.17
C GLY A 239 6.36 1.66 8.82
N TYR A 240 5.72 1.20 7.75
CA TYR A 240 6.24 1.32 6.39
C TYR A 240 6.48 2.78 5.98
N ALA A 241 5.53 3.67 6.25
CA ALA A 241 5.66 5.09 5.93
C ALA A 241 6.85 5.74 6.64
N LYS A 242 7.06 5.45 7.93
CA LYS A 242 8.23 5.95 8.68
C LYS A 242 9.55 5.43 8.10
N MET A 243 9.61 4.15 7.70
CA MET A 243 10.82 3.61 7.05
C MET A 243 11.11 4.35 5.75
N ALA A 244 10.12 4.52 4.87
CA ALA A 244 10.27 5.24 3.60
C ALA A 244 10.73 6.69 3.81
N ILE A 245 10.06 7.44 4.70
CA ILE A 245 10.44 8.82 5.05
C ILE A 245 11.86 8.87 5.64
N GLY A 246 12.20 7.92 6.51
CA GLY A 246 13.54 7.84 7.13
C GLY A 246 14.65 7.70 6.10
N ILE A 247 14.47 6.85 5.10
CA ILE A 247 15.41 6.67 3.99
C ILE A 247 15.57 7.99 3.23
N PHE A 248 14.48 8.58 2.73
CA PHE A 248 14.55 9.80 1.93
C PHE A 248 15.18 10.99 2.66
N LEU A 249 14.85 11.17 3.95
CA LEU A 249 15.40 12.21 4.80
C LEU A 249 16.83 11.92 5.30
N ASN A 250 17.40 10.76 4.99
CA ASN A 250 18.67 10.27 5.58
C ASN A 250 18.61 10.26 7.12
N SER A 251 17.45 9.92 7.71
CA SER A 251 17.24 9.88 9.15
C SER A 251 17.16 8.43 9.66
N THR A 252 18.26 7.93 10.18
CA THR A 252 18.33 6.59 10.78
C THR A 252 17.36 6.44 11.95
N THR A 253 17.10 7.50 12.72
CA THR A 253 16.13 7.49 13.82
C THR A 253 14.71 7.29 13.31
N VAL A 254 14.28 8.00 12.26
CA VAL A 254 12.92 7.86 11.70
C VAL A 254 12.74 6.47 11.10
N TYR A 255 13.74 5.99 10.35
CA TYR A 255 13.75 4.65 9.79
C TYR A 255 13.64 3.58 10.89
N GLN A 256 14.48 3.65 11.92
CA GLN A 256 14.50 2.68 13.01
C GLN A 256 13.17 2.65 13.77
N ASN A 257 12.54 3.79 13.98
CA ASN A 257 11.20 3.85 14.59
C ASN A 257 10.16 3.10 13.75
N GLY A 258 10.17 3.27 12.43
CA GLY A 258 9.30 2.51 11.52
C GLY A 258 9.62 1.03 11.52
N TYR A 259 10.88 0.68 11.42
CA TYR A 259 11.36 -0.71 11.45
C TYR A 259 10.95 -1.45 12.73
N ASN A 260 11.11 -0.80 13.89
CA ASN A 260 10.69 -1.38 15.18
C ASN A 260 9.17 -1.58 15.23
N MET A 261 8.39 -0.65 14.66
CA MET A 261 6.94 -0.84 14.52
C MET A 261 6.60 -2.07 13.68
N ILE A 262 7.26 -2.26 12.54
CA ILE A 262 7.05 -3.43 11.69
C ILE A 262 7.34 -4.73 12.46
N LEU A 263 8.48 -4.82 13.15
CA LEU A 263 8.82 -6.00 13.94
C LEU A 263 7.87 -6.25 15.12
N GLN A 264 7.34 -5.18 15.72
CA GLN A 264 6.36 -5.27 16.80
C GLN A 264 5.01 -5.78 16.32
N TYR A 265 4.49 -5.22 15.22
CA TYR A 265 3.11 -5.48 14.78
C TYR A 265 2.97 -6.69 13.86
N LEU A 266 4.03 -7.12 13.17
CA LEU A 266 3.99 -8.30 12.31
C LEU A 266 3.49 -9.55 13.06
N PRO A 267 4.03 -9.94 14.23
CA PRO A 267 3.53 -11.12 14.99
C PRO A 267 2.16 -10.92 15.63
N ILE A 268 1.71 -9.67 15.80
CA ILE A 268 0.38 -9.36 16.35
C ILE A 268 -0.68 -9.49 15.26
N ILE A 269 -0.40 -8.98 14.08
CA ILE A 269 -1.32 -8.94 12.93
C ILE A 269 -1.39 -10.30 12.25
N ILE A 270 -0.24 -10.96 12.06
CA ILE A 270 -0.15 -12.34 11.59
C ILE A 270 0.26 -13.18 12.82
N ASN A 271 -0.71 -13.45 13.70
CA ASN A 271 -0.46 -13.85 15.09
C ASN A 271 -0.19 -15.33 15.33
N GLN A 272 -0.22 -16.14 14.29
CA GLN A 272 0.01 -17.59 14.40
C GLN A 272 0.93 -18.10 13.29
N SER A 273 1.61 -19.20 13.54
CA SER A 273 2.52 -19.81 12.55
C SER A 273 1.81 -20.26 11.26
N ASN A 274 0.50 -20.48 11.32
CA ASN A 274 -0.34 -20.78 10.15
C ASN A 274 -0.81 -19.52 9.39
N GLY A 275 -0.34 -18.35 9.76
CA GLY A 275 -0.62 -17.12 9.06
C GLY A 275 -1.95 -16.45 9.35
N THR A 276 -2.72 -16.92 10.35
CA THR A 276 -4.04 -16.35 10.69
C THR A 276 -3.98 -14.84 10.88
N ILE A 277 -4.84 -14.12 10.16
CA ILE A 277 -4.99 -12.67 10.23
C ILE A 277 -6.41 -12.35 10.70
N PRO A 278 -6.62 -11.98 11.98
CA PRO A 278 -7.95 -11.73 12.54
C PRO A 278 -8.74 -10.67 11.79
N GLU A 279 -8.07 -9.66 11.25
CA GLU A 279 -8.72 -8.55 10.53
C GLU A 279 -9.61 -9.04 9.36
N TYR A 280 -9.28 -10.16 8.72
CA TYR A 280 -10.13 -10.77 7.69
C TYR A 280 -11.52 -11.14 8.23
N CYS A 281 -11.58 -11.83 9.38
CA CYS A 281 -12.83 -12.21 10.02
C CYS A 281 -13.55 -11.02 10.67
N ASP A 282 -12.79 -10.09 11.28
CA ASP A 282 -13.33 -8.93 11.99
C ASP A 282 -14.01 -7.94 11.03
N ARG A 283 -13.44 -7.75 9.87
CA ARG A 283 -13.96 -6.86 8.82
C ARG A 283 -14.96 -7.53 7.90
N GLN A 284 -14.87 -8.85 7.75
CA GLN A 284 -15.66 -9.64 6.79
C GLN A 284 -15.52 -9.15 5.35
N ASP A 285 -14.34 -8.69 5.00
CA ASP A 285 -14.02 -8.21 3.65
C ASP A 285 -12.68 -8.76 3.16
N CYS A 286 -12.45 -8.68 1.85
CA CYS A 286 -11.27 -9.19 1.18
C CYS A 286 -10.22 -8.11 0.92
N VAL A 287 -10.27 -6.99 1.63
CA VAL A 287 -9.45 -5.81 1.36
C VAL A 287 -8.50 -5.50 2.51
N HIS A 288 -9.02 -5.27 3.71
CA HIS A 288 -8.25 -4.68 4.82
C HIS A 288 -7.05 -5.51 5.26
N PHE A 289 -7.18 -6.84 5.33
CA PHE A 289 -6.04 -7.70 5.71
C PHE A 289 -4.91 -7.69 4.66
N GLN A 290 -5.24 -7.44 3.39
CA GLN A 290 -4.26 -7.29 2.33
C GLN A 290 -3.45 -5.97 2.46
N TYR A 291 -4.04 -4.94 3.07
CA TYR A 291 -3.29 -3.71 3.39
C TYR A 291 -2.13 -4.01 4.34
N SER A 292 -2.37 -4.82 5.39
CA SER A 292 -1.31 -5.26 6.31
C SER A 292 -0.20 -6.02 5.60
N LEU A 293 -0.57 -7.02 4.79
CA LEU A 293 0.40 -7.83 4.04
C LEU A 293 1.22 -6.99 3.05
N THR A 294 0.58 -6.05 2.36
CA THR A 294 1.26 -5.16 1.41
C THR A 294 2.22 -4.23 2.14
N ALA A 295 1.80 -3.61 3.25
CA ALA A 295 2.67 -2.73 4.04
C ALA A 295 3.89 -3.48 4.59
N PHE A 296 3.71 -4.70 5.08
CA PHE A 296 4.82 -5.55 5.55
C PHE A 296 5.76 -5.94 4.42
N SER A 297 5.23 -6.30 3.25
CA SER A 297 6.07 -6.66 2.10
C SER A 297 6.90 -5.49 1.60
N TYR A 298 6.30 -4.30 1.55
CA TYR A 298 7.02 -3.10 1.15
C TYR A 298 8.07 -2.70 2.19
N ALA A 299 7.73 -2.76 3.48
CA ALA A 299 8.70 -2.51 4.55
C ALA A 299 9.86 -3.53 4.52
N ALA A 300 9.55 -4.81 4.27
CA ALA A 300 10.56 -5.86 4.17
C ALA A 300 11.48 -5.66 2.97
N GLU A 301 10.93 -5.19 1.84
CA GLU A 301 11.71 -4.85 0.67
C GLU A 301 12.61 -3.62 0.91
N LEU A 302 12.09 -2.58 1.56
CA LEU A 302 12.92 -1.44 1.96
C LEU A 302 14.13 -1.89 2.81
N ALA A 303 13.88 -2.75 3.82
CA ALA A 303 14.94 -3.29 4.66
C ALA A 303 15.94 -4.12 3.86
N ARG A 304 15.46 -4.98 2.95
CA ARG A 304 16.31 -5.81 2.08
C ARG A 304 17.24 -4.97 1.20
N LEU A 305 16.71 -3.90 0.62
CA LEU A 305 17.49 -2.98 -0.20
C LEU A 305 18.54 -2.18 0.61
N GLN A 306 18.36 -2.15 1.95
CA GLN A 306 19.38 -1.65 2.89
C GLN A 306 20.29 -2.77 3.44
N GLY A 307 20.18 -3.99 2.90
CA GLY A 307 21.02 -5.13 3.32
C GLY A 307 20.47 -5.97 4.47
N ASP A 308 19.20 -5.77 4.89
CA ASP A 308 18.59 -6.48 6.01
C ASP A 308 17.35 -7.30 5.60
N ASN A 309 17.46 -8.63 5.69
CA ASN A 309 16.38 -9.57 5.40
C ASN A 309 15.54 -9.95 6.64
N SER A 310 15.78 -9.34 7.79
CA SER A 310 15.17 -9.79 9.07
C SER A 310 13.65 -9.71 9.07
N ILE A 311 13.03 -8.76 8.37
CA ILE A 311 11.56 -8.69 8.26
C ILE A 311 11.03 -9.88 7.43
N TRP A 312 11.67 -10.19 6.29
CA TRP A 312 11.28 -11.34 5.47
C TRP A 312 11.37 -12.66 6.20
N THR A 313 12.42 -12.85 7.01
CA THR A 313 12.70 -14.11 7.72
C THR A 313 12.11 -14.15 9.14
N ASN A 314 11.47 -13.07 9.60
CA ASN A 314 10.94 -12.96 10.97
C ASN A 314 10.03 -14.13 11.32
N LEU A 315 10.21 -14.67 12.53
CA LEU A 315 9.41 -15.77 13.09
C LEU A 315 9.22 -16.94 12.09
N SER A 316 10.29 -17.39 11.47
CA SER A 316 10.30 -18.48 10.48
C SER A 316 9.41 -18.18 9.28
N ASN A 317 9.60 -17.00 8.68
CA ASN A 317 8.84 -16.52 7.51
C ASN A 317 7.34 -16.27 7.79
N ARG A 318 7.02 -15.67 8.92
CA ARG A 318 5.63 -15.35 9.31
C ARG A 318 4.87 -14.61 8.22
N LEU A 319 5.52 -13.72 7.48
CA LEU A 319 4.88 -12.99 6.38
C LEU A 319 4.47 -13.93 5.23
N SER A 320 5.27 -14.93 4.90
CA SER A 320 4.89 -15.98 3.94
C SER A 320 3.65 -16.74 4.38
N ALA A 321 3.58 -17.12 5.67
CA ALA A 321 2.39 -17.77 6.22
C ALA A 321 1.13 -16.89 6.12
N GLY A 322 1.27 -15.55 6.24
CA GLY A 322 0.19 -14.60 6.00
C GLY A 322 -0.34 -14.63 4.56
N TYR A 323 0.55 -14.79 3.59
CA TYR A 323 0.15 -14.95 2.18
C TYR A 323 -0.47 -16.34 1.89
N ASP A 324 -0.03 -17.39 2.57
CA ASP A 324 -0.68 -18.70 2.50
C ASP A 324 -2.11 -18.63 3.06
N TYR A 325 -2.32 -17.86 4.13
CA TYR A 325 -3.65 -17.55 4.65
C TYR A 325 -4.49 -16.74 3.66
N GLN A 326 -3.91 -15.73 3.00
CA GLN A 326 -4.59 -14.98 1.95
C GLN A 326 -5.03 -15.89 0.81
N TRP A 327 -4.16 -16.78 0.32
CA TRP A 327 -4.55 -17.75 -0.71
C TRP A 327 -5.69 -18.61 -0.25
N SER A 328 -5.64 -19.12 0.98
CA SER A 328 -6.73 -19.93 1.56
C SER A 328 -8.04 -19.15 1.63
N ALA A 329 -8.01 -17.84 1.97
CA ALA A 329 -9.18 -16.99 1.99
C ALA A 329 -9.80 -16.82 0.58
N PHE A 330 -8.97 -16.66 -0.45
CA PHE A 330 -9.41 -16.54 -1.85
C PHE A 330 -9.93 -17.86 -2.42
N ASN A 331 -9.39 -18.99 -1.96
CA ASN A 331 -9.75 -20.33 -2.44
C ASN A 331 -10.80 -21.03 -1.56
N GLY A 332 -11.52 -20.30 -0.71
CA GLY A 332 -12.63 -20.81 0.10
C GLY A 332 -12.21 -21.69 1.28
N GLY A 333 -10.91 -21.71 1.67
CA GLY A 333 -10.35 -22.58 2.70
C GLY A 333 -10.32 -21.99 4.12
N VAL A 334 -10.83 -20.74 4.32
CA VAL A 334 -10.85 -20.09 5.63
C VAL A 334 -12.28 -20.00 6.15
N THR A 335 -12.49 -20.44 7.38
CA THR A 335 -13.74 -20.25 8.13
C THR A 335 -13.48 -19.39 9.36
N CYS A 336 -14.37 -18.44 9.64
CA CYS A 336 -14.31 -17.63 10.85
C CYS A 336 -15.18 -18.26 11.94
N SER A 337 -14.66 -18.33 13.17
CA SER A 337 -15.35 -19.00 14.30
C SER A 337 -16.54 -18.21 14.87
N SER A 338 -16.62 -16.90 14.63
CA SER A 338 -17.64 -16.02 15.26
C SER A 338 -18.68 -15.46 14.31
N CYS A 339 -18.43 -15.47 13.00
CA CYS A 339 -19.35 -15.00 11.96
C CYS A 339 -19.10 -15.81 10.69
N SER A 340 -20.11 -16.02 9.85
CA SER A 340 -19.89 -16.55 8.50
C SER A 340 -19.14 -15.50 7.69
N CYS A 341 -17.82 -15.64 7.60
CA CYS A 341 -17.03 -14.82 6.68
C CYS A 341 -17.51 -15.12 5.26
N GLN A 342 -17.74 -14.09 4.47
CA GLN A 342 -17.86 -14.28 3.04
C GLN A 342 -16.48 -14.64 2.51
N PRO A 343 -16.30 -15.81 1.88
CA PRO A 343 -14.99 -16.13 1.28
C PRO A 343 -14.65 -15.10 0.22
N CYS A 344 -13.39 -14.75 0.11
CA CYS A 344 -12.91 -13.97 -1.01
C CYS A 344 -13.12 -14.79 -2.29
N SER A 345 -13.64 -14.18 -3.33
CA SER A 345 -13.73 -14.85 -4.62
C SER A 345 -12.39 -14.76 -5.35
N LEU A 346 -12.13 -15.71 -6.26
CA LEU A 346 -10.95 -15.65 -7.13
C LEU A 346 -10.94 -14.43 -8.08
N THR A 347 -12.07 -13.71 -8.16
CA THR A 347 -12.19 -12.43 -8.89
C THR A 347 -12.01 -11.21 -7.99
N SER A 348 -11.78 -11.40 -6.69
CA SER A 348 -11.46 -10.30 -5.77
C SER A 348 -10.12 -9.68 -6.13
N ASN A 349 -10.01 -8.39 -5.84
CA ASN A 349 -8.80 -7.64 -6.17
C ASN A 349 -7.62 -8.11 -5.33
N VAL A 350 -6.48 -8.37 -5.97
CA VAL A 350 -5.21 -8.74 -5.31
C VAL A 350 -4.33 -7.50 -5.22
N TYR A 351 -3.84 -7.21 -4.02
CA TYR A 351 -3.00 -6.03 -3.78
C TYR A 351 -1.53 -6.26 -4.18
N PRO A 352 -0.83 -5.20 -4.56
CA PRO A 352 0.47 -5.31 -5.24
C PRO A 352 1.61 -5.85 -4.37
N GLY A 353 1.45 -5.91 -3.04
CA GLY A 353 2.40 -6.56 -2.15
C GLY A 353 2.67 -8.04 -2.47
N VAL A 354 1.70 -8.71 -3.09
CA VAL A 354 1.83 -10.10 -3.55
C VAL A 354 3.00 -10.28 -4.53
N GLU A 355 3.18 -9.37 -5.49
CA GLU A 355 4.28 -9.48 -6.45
C GLU A 355 5.65 -9.33 -5.78
N VAL A 356 5.77 -8.38 -4.84
CA VAL A 356 7.00 -8.14 -4.08
C VAL A 356 7.34 -9.37 -3.21
N ALA A 357 6.33 -9.91 -2.52
CA ALA A 357 6.50 -11.12 -1.71
C ALA A 357 6.82 -12.35 -2.58
N TYR A 358 6.17 -12.49 -3.75
CA TYR A 358 6.50 -13.56 -4.69
C TYR A 358 7.94 -13.45 -5.19
N ASN A 359 8.42 -12.24 -5.47
CA ASN A 359 9.79 -12.04 -5.89
C ASN A 359 10.80 -12.55 -4.86
N TYR A 360 10.48 -12.45 -3.56
CA TYR A 360 11.33 -12.93 -2.48
C TYR A 360 11.14 -14.44 -2.18
N TYR A 361 9.90 -14.87 -1.89
CA TYR A 361 9.64 -16.23 -1.40
C TYR A 361 9.51 -17.31 -2.47
N LYS A 362 9.05 -16.96 -3.68
CA LYS A 362 8.80 -17.89 -4.80
C LYS A 362 7.86 -19.06 -4.46
N SER A 363 6.94 -18.88 -3.51
CA SER A 363 6.01 -19.94 -3.12
C SER A 363 4.89 -20.14 -4.14
N ALA A 364 4.31 -21.36 -4.18
CA ALA A 364 3.22 -21.71 -5.10
C ALA A 364 1.95 -20.88 -4.82
N ASN A 365 1.62 -20.63 -3.55
CA ASN A 365 0.44 -19.84 -3.18
C ASN A 365 0.59 -18.37 -3.61
N LEU A 366 1.77 -17.79 -3.43
CA LEU A 366 2.07 -16.45 -3.95
C LEU A 366 2.03 -16.40 -5.49
N LEU A 367 2.48 -17.44 -6.19
CA LEU A 367 2.35 -17.54 -7.63
C LEU A 367 0.88 -17.55 -8.05
N ASN A 368 0.04 -18.33 -7.38
CA ASN A 368 -1.40 -18.39 -7.65
C ASN A 368 -2.07 -17.03 -7.42
N LEU A 369 -1.78 -16.38 -6.29
CA LEU A 369 -2.31 -15.03 -6.00
C LEU A 369 -1.87 -14.02 -7.06
N ARG A 370 -0.60 -14.04 -7.45
CA ARG A 370 -0.06 -13.17 -8.49
C ARG A 370 -0.77 -13.34 -9.83
N GLN A 371 -1.04 -14.59 -10.22
CA GLN A 371 -1.69 -14.91 -11.50
C GLN A 371 -3.16 -14.47 -11.59
N LEU A 372 -3.82 -14.24 -10.45
CA LEU A 372 -5.20 -13.74 -10.44
C LEU A 372 -5.29 -12.33 -11.02
N GLN A 373 -4.24 -11.55 -10.95
CA GLN A 373 -4.22 -10.15 -11.42
C GLN A 373 -2.87 -9.79 -12.07
N ASP A 374 -2.47 -10.55 -13.06
CA ASP A 374 -1.24 -10.32 -13.82
C ASP A 374 -1.53 -9.71 -15.20
N PRO A 375 -0.84 -8.63 -15.63
CA PRO A 375 0.16 -7.88 -14.89
C PRO A 375 -0.47 -6.94 -13.84
N LEU A 376 0.14 -6.88 -12.65
CA LEU A 376 -0.35 -6.03 -11.57
C LEU A 376 -0.16 -4.54 -11.92
N GLY A 377 -1.27 -3.83 -12.03
CA GLY A 377 -1.33 -2.39 -12.15
C GLY A 377 -1.51 -1.70 -10.79
N VAL A 378 -2.11 -0.51 -10.80
CA VAL A 378 -2.46 0.24 -9.60
C VAL A 378 -3.75 -0.34 -8.99
N PRO A 379 -3.84 -0.53 -7.65
CA PRO A 379 -5.08 -0.89 -6.98
C PRO A 379 -6.18 0.14 -7.25
N LEU A 380 -7.44 -0.30 -7.26
CA LEU A 380 -8.59 0.57 -7.56
C LEU A 380 -8.70 1.78 -6.63
N ASP A 381 -8.30 1.64 -5.37
CA ASP A 381 -8.37 2.70 -4.36
C ASP A 381 -7.08 3.51 -4.22
N ASN A 382 -6.03 3.18 -4.98
CA ASN A 382 -4.72 3.84 -4.96
C ASN A 382 -4.12 3.96 -3.53
N THR A 383 -4.36 2.94 -2.69
CA THR A 383 -3.90 2.94 -1.30
C THR A 383 -2.42 2.61 -1.18
N PHE A 384 -1.92 1.71 -2.05
CA PHE A 384 -0.53 1.30 -2.12
C PHE A 384 0.01 1.43 -3.53
N LEU A 385 1.30 1.70 -3.62
CA LEU A 385 2.02 1.84 -4.88
C LEU A 385 1.84 0.59 -5.74
N GLY A 386 1.43 0.80 -6.99
CA GLY A 386 1.22 -0.25 -7.98
C GLY A 386 2.42 -0.54 -8.87
N PHE A 387 2.15 -1.08 -10.04
CA PHE A 387 3.14 -1.42 -11.09
C PHE A 387 4.19 -2.46 -10.66
N THR A 388 3.89 -3.26 -9.65
CA THR A 388 4.86 -4.16 -9.03
C THR A 388 5.26 -5.32 -9.94
N THR A 389 4.42 -5.76 -10.88
CA THR A 389 4.86 -6.72 -11.90
C THR A 389 5.94 -6.11 -12.81
N TYR A 390 5.81 -4.83 -13.18
CA TYR A 390 6.85 -4.15 -13.93
C TYR A 390 8.15 -4.05 -13.16
N THR A 391 8.09 -3.71 -11.88
CA THR A 391 9.29 -3.40 -11.10
C THR A 391 9.92 -4.61 -10.39
N HIS A 392 9.15 -5.65 -10.05
CA HIS A 392 9.63 -6.73 -9.18
C HIS A 392 9.60 -8.13 -9.79
N PHE A 393 8.75 -8.41 -10.79
CA PHE A 393 8.69 -9.75 -11.33
C PHE A 393 10.05 -10.23 -11.84
N ASN A 394 10.58 -11.31 -11.26
CA ASN A 394 11.90 -11.87 -11.59
C ASN A 394 13.06 -10.84 -11.54
N VAL A 395 13.06 -9.95 -10.57
CA VAL A 395 14.14 -9.01 -10.26
C VAL A 395 14.87 -9.50 -8.99
N SER A 396 15.26 -10.76 -8.96
CA SER A 396 15.98 -11.34 -7.82
C SER A 396 17.45 -10.95 -7.82
N GLY A 397 17.99 -10.65 -6.65
CA GLY A 397 19.42 -10.40 -6.43
C GLY A 397 19.87 -8.94 -6.64
N LEU A 398 18.98 -8.00 -6.92
CA LEU A 398 19.31 -6.58 -7.14
C LEU A 398 18.75 -5.70 -6.04
#